data_56a9fabe7df2302162c475aa8508fe98
#
_entry.id   56a9fabe7df2302162c475aa8508fe98
#
_cell.length_a   1.000
_cell.length_b   1.000
_cell.length_c   1.000
_cell.angle_alpha   90.00
_cell.angle_beta   90.00
_cell.angle_gamma   90.00
#
_symmetry.space_group_name_H-M   'P 1'
#
loop_
_entity.id
_entity.type
_entity.pdbx_description
1 polymer ?
#
loop_
_entity_poly.entity_id
_entity_poly.type
_entity_poly.pdbx_seq_one_letter_code
_entity_poly.pdbx_strand_id
1 'polypeptide(L)'
;MGKSSTTLNSAFNGDVTSLPGGEHLNSCFACGACSGICPVSQAIPEFDPRKIIHMIRMGMKERLLTSDMLWYCSGCRSCVFVCPQDVSFADIMGAVSKLALKEGYVSEETLIEKGKAAKVERDLCVACLTCVRTCPWDIPKIDKLGVATIDVEECRACGICVEECPANAISLNESQDERLIAACGIK
;
A
#
# COMPACT_ATOMS: atom_id res chain seq x y z
N MET A 1 19.33 23.74 -9.02
CA MET A 1 19.48 23.24 -7.64
C MET A 1 18.40 23.92 -6.79
N GLY A 2 17.20 23.36 -6.78
CA GLY A 2 16.09 23.86 -5.95
C GLY A 2 16.31 23.48 -4.50
N LYS A 3 16.38 24.44 -3.59
CA LYS A 3 16.29 24.20 -2.15
C LYS A 3 14.91 23.69 -1.84
N SER A 4 14.73 22.36 -1.75
CA SER A 4 13.54 21.77 -1.15
C SER A 4 13.54 22.14 0.34
N SER A 5 12.79 23.16 0.72
CA SER A 5 12.52 23.47 2.13
C SER A 5 11.65 22.32 2.64
N THR A 6 12.25 21.35 3.30
CA THR A 6 11.52 20.27 3.95
C THR A 6 10.83 20.88 5.18
N THR A 7 9.59 21.31 5.03
CA THR A 7 8.75 21.70 6.15
C THR A 7 8.45 20.45 6.98
N LEU A 8 8.93 20.44 8.23
CA LEU A 8 8.65 19.37 9.17
C LEU A 8 7.25 19.58 9.76
N ASN A 9 6.39 18.58 9.67
CA ASN A 9 5.08 18.58 10.27
C ASN A 9 5.11 17.77 11.57
N SER A 10 5.12 18.44 12.71
CA SER A 10 5.17 17.79 14.03
C SER A 10 3.95 16.92 14.36
N ALA A 11 2.80 17.18 13.72
CA ALA A 11 1.58 16.40 13.91
C ALA A 11 1.60 15.08 13.13
N PHE A 12 2.43 14.93 12.10
CA PHE A 12 2.40 13.79 11.18
C PHE A 12 2.57 12.44 11.88
N ASN A 13 3.45 12.34 12.86
CA ASN A 13 3.60 11.14 13.69
C ASN A 13 2.27 10.80 14.39
N GLY A 14 1.63 11.80 15.03
CA GLY A 14 0.33 11.65 15.69
C GLY A 14 -0.78 11.25 14.71
N ASP A 15 -0.80 11.83 13.52
CA ASP A 15 -1.77 11.52 12.49
C ASP A 15 -1.67 10.03 12.10
N VAL A 16 -0.46 9.52 11.89
CA VAL A 16 -0.24 8.11 11.52
C VAL A 16 -0.54 7.17 12.69
N THR A 17 -0.12 7.50 13.91
CA THR A 17 -0.34 6.64 15.09
C THR A 17 -1.81 6.56 15.51
N SER A 18 -2.63 7.52 15.12
CA SER A 18 -4.08 7.50 15.36
C SER A 18 -4.86 6.62 14.40
N LEU A 19 -4.24 6.20 13.31
CA LEU A 19 -4.87 5.33 12.30
C LEU A 19 -4.63 3.85 12.62
N PRO A 20 -5.59 2.97 12.28
CA PRO A 20 -5.42 1.53 12.41
C PRO A 20 -4.15 1.05 11.69
N GLY A 21 -3.29 0.36 12.41
CA GLY A 21 -1.99 -0.15 11.91
C GLY A 21 -0.80 0.76 12.21
N GLY A 22 -1.03 1.99 12.70
CA GLY A 22 0.03 2.94 13.07
C GLY A 22 0.39 2.94 14.57
N GLU A 23 -0.37 2.24 15.41
CA GLU A 23 -0.33 2.36 16.88
C GLU A 23 1.06 2.10 17.48
N HIS A 24 1.78 1.11 16.92
CA HIS A 24 3.10 0.70 17.42
C HIS A 24 4.29 1.45 16.77
N LEU A 25 4.03 2.47 15.93
CA LEU A 25 5.07 3.22 15.22
C LEU A 25 6.17 3.75 16.16
N ASN A 26 5.78 4.25 17.33
CA ASN A 26 6.70 4.86 18.29
C ASN A 26 7.55 3.83 19.08
N SER A 27 7.18 2.56 19.08
CA SER A 27 7.96 1.48 19.68
C SER A 27 9.22 1.13 18.88
N CYS A 28 9.35 1.65 17.65
CA CYS A 28 10.49 1.35 16.78
C CYS A 28 11.79 1.93 17.34
N PHE A 29 12.79 1.07 17.59
CA PHE A 29 14.14 1.47 17.98
C PHE A 29 15.17 1.41 16.83
N ALA A 30 14.70 1.39 15.58
CA ALA A 30 15.49 1.50 14.36
C ALA A 30 16.56 0.40 14.16
N CYS A 31 16.32 -0.84 14.59
CA CYS A 31 17.28 -1.95 14.47
C CYS A 31 17.57 -2.38 13.02
N GLY A 32 16.68 -2.11 12.06
CA GLY A 32 16.87 -2.44 10.65
C GLY A 32 16.45 -3.87 10.24
N ALA A 33 15.93 -4.71 11.14
CA ALA A 33 15.51 -6.06 10.80
C ALA A 33 14.45 -6.08 9.67
N CYS A 34 13.50 -5.14 9.68
CA CYS A 34 12.49 -4.98 8.64
C CYS A 34 13.09 -4.63 7.27
N SER A 35 14.17 -3.82 7.24
CA SER A 35 14.86 -3.48 5.98
C SER A 35 15.66 -4.66 5.45
N GLY A 36 16.30 -5.45 6.33
CA GLY A 36 17.08 -6.63 5.94
C GLY A 36 16.25 -7.75 5.34
N ILE A 37 15.00 -7.95 5.78
CA ILE A 37 14.11 -9.01 5.26
C ILE A 37 13.28 -8.54 4.06
N CYS A 38 13.21 -7.25 3.78
CA CYS A 38 12.30 -6.71 2.78
C CYS A 38 12.77 -7.02 1.35
N PRO A 39 12.01 -7.80 0.56
CA PRO A 39 12.38 -8.10 -0.83
C PRO A 39 12.41 -6.84 -1.70
N VAL A 40 11.52 -5.89 -1.44
CA VAL A 40 11.48 -4.62 -2.16
C VAL A 40 12.73 -3.77 -1.87
N SER A 41 13.18 -3.73 -0.62
CA SER A 41 14.40 -3.00 -0.24
C SER A 41 15.66 -3.59 -0.90
N GLN A 42 15.66 -4.89 -1.18
CA GLN A 42 16.76 -5.54 -1.90
C GLN A 42 16.78 -5.17 -3.39
N ALA A 43 15.60 -5.00 -4.00
CA ALA A 43 15.47 -4.63 -5.41
C ALA A 43 15.59 -3.11 -5.64
N ILE A 44 15.07 -2.32 -4.72
CA ILE A 44 15.00 -0.85 -4.78
C ILE A 44 15.68 -0.30 -3.53
N PRO A 45 16.98 0.02 -3.56
CA PRO A 45 17.73 0.48 -2.38
C PRO A 45 17.23 1.80 -1.77
N GLU A 46 16.50 2.60 -2.56
CA GLU A 46 15.87 3.84 -2.09
C GLU A 46 14.70 3.55 -1.14
N PHE A 47 14.02 2.39 -1.30
CA PHE A 47 12.95 1.93 -0.43
C PHE A 47 13.55 1.21 0.79
N ASP A 48 13.58 1.88 1.92
CA ASP A 48 14.11 1.33 3.17
C ASP A 48 13.04 1.49 4.29
N PRO A 49 12.43 0.40 4.76
CA PRO A 49 11.42 0.43 5.81
C PRO A 49 11.83 1.22 7.04
N ARG A 50 13.06 1.03 7.53
CA ARG A 50 13.59 1.76 8.69
C ARG A 50 13.68 3.27 8.43
N LYS A 51 14.16 3.67 7.24
CA LYS A 51 14.24 5.10 6.87
C LYS A 51 12.84 5.72 6.76
N ILE A 52 11.88 5.01 6.21
CA ILE A 52 10.49 5.49 6.09
C ILE A 52 9.88 5.70 7.47
N ILE A 53 10.01 4.75 8.40
CA ILE A 53 9.58 4.92 9.80
C ILE A 53 10.24 6.17 10.41
N HIS A 54 11.52 6.34 10.17
CA HIS A 54 12.24 7.52 10.68
C HIS A 54 11.72 8.83 10.08
N MET A 55 11.42 8.85 8.76
CA MET A 55 10.82 10.01 8.09
C MET A 55 9.46 10.39 8.72
N ILE A 56 8.62 9.41 9.04
CA ILE A 56 7.33 9.64 9.70
C ILE A 56 7.56 10.27 11.08
N ARG A 57 8.44 9.70 11.89
CA ARG A 57 8.77 10.20 13.23
C ARG A 57 9.39 11.59 13.23
N MET A 58 10.12 11.94 12.18
CA MET A 58 10.71 13.29 12.00
C MET A 58 9.73 14.28 11.37
N GLY A 59 8.49 13.87 11.06
CA GLY A 59 7.49 14.77 10.48
C GLY A 59 7.73 15.16 9.03
N MET A 60 8.45 14.33 8.26
CA MET A 60 8.74 14.58 6.83
C MET A 60 7.54 14.22 5.94
N LYS A 61 6.35 14.77 6.25
CA LYS A 61 5.08 14.42 5.64
C LYS A 61 5.08 14.58 4.13
N GLU A 62 5.29 15.80 3.64
CA GLU A 62 5.27 16.08 2.20
C GLU A 62 6.25 15.21 1.40
N ARG A 63 7.47 15.06 1.92
CA ARG A 63 8.50 14.25 1.28
C ARG A 63 8.09 12.79 1.12
N LEU A 64 7.37 12.24 2.09
CA LEU A 64 6.89 10.86 2.03
C LEU A 64 5.65 10.73 1.16
N LEU A 65 4.63 11.57 1.36
CA LEU A 65 3.34 11.44 0.69
C LEU A 65 3.38 11.78 -0.81
N THR A 66 4.37 12.58 -1.25
CA THR A 66 4.56 12.88 -2.68
C THR A 66 5.54 11.94 -3.37
N SER A 67 6.17 11.00 -2.64
CA SER A 67 7.18 10.10 -3.21
C SER A 67 6.58 8.77 -3.66
N ASP A 68 7.19 8.18 -4.70
CA ASP A 68 6.83 6.84 -5.16
C ASP A 68 7.13 5.73 -4.12
N MET A 69 7.97 6.01 -3.11
CA MET A 69 8.24 5.09 -2.00
C MET A 69 6.96 4.62 -1.30
N LEU A 70 5.92 5.44 -1.28
CA LEU A 70 4.62 5.12 -0.68
C LEU A 70 4.00 3.86 -1.32
N TRP A 71 4.28 3.64 -2.61
CA TRP A 71 3.62 2.60 -3.41
C TRP A 71 4.47 1.35 -3.61
N TYR A 72 5.71 1.32 -3.17
CA TYR A 72 6.58 0.16 -3.36
C TYR A 72 6.30 -1.00 -2.40
N CYS A 73 5.65 -0.74 -1.27
CA CYS A 73 5.31 -1.80 -0.33
C CYS A 73 4.32 -2.80 -0.95
N SER A 74 4.76 -4.07 -1.08
CA SER A 74 3.91 -5.15 -1.60
C SER A 74 2.93 -5.73 -0.57
N GLY A 75 2.98 -5.29 0.69
CA GLY A 75 2.11 -5.80 1.75
C GLY A 75 2.40 -7.25 2.17
N CYS A 76 3.55 -7.82 1.83
CA CYS A 76 3.89 -9.23 2.10
C CYS A 76 4.01 -9.59 3.58
N ARG A 77 4.05 -8.60 4.49
CA ARG A 77 4.12 -8.74 5.95
C ARG A 77 5.35 -9.45 6.52
N SER A 78 6.35 -9.80 5.71
CA SER A 78 7.60 -10.43 6.20
C SER A 78 8.29 -9.62 7.30
N CYS A 79 8.19 -8.28 7.23
CA CYS A 79 8.74 -7.37 8.24
C CYS A 79 8.07 -7.47 9.62
N VAL A 80 6.84 -7.99 9.72
CA VAL A 80 6.09 -8.15 10.98
C VAL A 80 6.73 -9.24 11.83
N PHE A 81 7.05 -10.39 11.22
CA PHE A 81 7.57 -11.56 11.94
C PHE A 81 8.99 -11.36 12.51
N VAL A 82 9.75 -10.41 11.97
CA VAL A 82 11.13 -10.16 12.40
C VAL A 82 11.26 -8.95 13.34
N CYS A 83 10.17 -8.22 13.57
CA CYS A 83 10.23 -7.04 14.41
C CYS A 83 10.20 -7.39 15.91
N PRO A 84 11.26 -7.09 16.70
CA PRO A 84 11.29 -7.41 18.12
C PRO A 84 10.40 -6.49 18.98
N GLN A 85 9.85 -5.43 18.37
CA GLN A 85 8.96 -4.46 19.03
C GLN A 85 7.53 -4.51 18.50
N ASP A 86 7.19 -5.57 17.76
CA ASP A 86 5.86 -5.77 17.18
C ASP A 86 5.36 -4.59 16.33
N VAL A 87 6.29 -3.92 15.65
CA VAL A 87 5.97 -2.83 14.71
C VAL A 87 5.68 -3.42 13.35
N SER A 88 4.43 -3.35 12.92
CA SER A 88 4.04 -3.78 11.58
C SER A 88 4.28 -2.66 10.56
N PHE A 89 5.43 -2.70 9.89
CA PHE A 89 5.72 -1.73 8.83
C PHE A 89 4.69 -1.79 7.69
N ALA A 90 4.20 -2.98 7.35
CA ALA A 90 3.19 -3.14 6.29
C ALA A 90 1.87 -2.41 6.63
N ASP A 91 1.45 -2.47 7.90
CA ASP A 91 0.22 -1.80 8.35
C ASP A 91 0.43 -0.28 8.48
N ILE A 92 1.61 0.15 8.92
CA ILE A 92 2.01 1.58 8.90
C ILE A 92 1.94 2.13 7.47
N MET A 93 2.44 1.41 6.47
CA MET A 93 2.36 1.84 5.06
C MET A 93 0.90 1.95 4.59
N GLY A 94 0.04 1.03 5.01
CA GLY A 94 -1.41 1.13 4.77
C GLY A 94 -2.02 2.39 5.39
N ALA A 95 -1.69 2.70 6.64
CA ALA A 95 -2.16 3.90 7.32
C ALA A 95 -1.67 5.19 6.61
N VAL A 96 -0.41 5.22 6.19
CA VAL A 96 0.16 6.37 5.46
C VAL A 96 -0.48 6.53 4.08
N SER A 97 -0.78 5.43 3.37
CA SER A 97 -1.48 5.47 2.08
C SER A 97 -2.90 6.03 2.22
N LYS A 98 -3.65 5.60 3.25
CA LYS A 98 -4.98 6.15 3.58
C LYS A 98 -4.91 7.65 3.89
N LEU A 99 -3.89 8.08 4.63
CA LEU A 99 -3.69 9.48 4.92
C LEU A 99 -3.41 10.30 3.66
N ALA A 100 -2.61 9.75 2.72
CA ALA A 100 -2.31 10.39 1.44
C ALA A 100 -3.56 10.60 0.59
N LEU A 101 -4.46 9.61 0.54
CA LEU A 101 -5.76 9.72 -0.13
C LEU A 101 -6.66 10.75 0.54
N LYS A 102 -6.83 10.65 1.85
CA LYS A 102 -7.70 11.55 2.64
C LYS A 102 -7.30 13.01 2.52
N GLU A 103 -6.01 13.29 2.42
CA GLU A 103 -5.48 14.65 2.30
C GLU A 103 -5.32 15.12 0.85
N GLY A 104 -5.66 14.29 -0.13
CA GLY A 104 -5.65 14.63 -1.55
C GLY A 104 -4.26 14.71 -2.18
N TYR A 105 -3.24 14.09 -1.57
CA TYR A 105 -1.91 13.95 -2.20
C TYR A 105 -1.95 12.98 -3.38
N VAL A 106 -2.88 12.03 -3.36
CA VAL A 106 -3.07 11.02 -4.40
C VAL A 106 -4.57 10.82 -4.63
N SER A 107 -4.99 10.60 -5.89
CA SER A 107 -6.37 10.23 -6.23
C SER A 107 -6.52 8.70 -6.33
N GLU A 108 -7.77 8.21 -6.23
CA GLU A 108 -8.08 6.80 -6.42
C GLU A 108 -7.70 6.33 -7.83
N GLU A 109 -7.92 7.19 -8.85
CA GLU A 109 -7.56 6.90 -10.23
C GLU A 109 -6.05 6.66 -10.36
N THR A 110 -5.23 7.47 -9.70
CA THR A 110 -3.77 7.31 -9.70
C THR A 110 -3.36 5.95 -9.09
N LEU A 111 -4.05 5.49 -8.05
CA LEU A 111 -3.78 4.17 -7.44
C LEU A 111 -4.12 3.03 -8.40
N ILE A 112 -5.24 3.13 -9.10
CA ILE A 112 -5.66 2.15 -10.10
C ILE A 112 -4.65 2.14 -11.26
N GLU A 113 -4.26 3.30 -11.78
CA GLU A 113 -3.29 3.45 -12.85
C GLU A 113 -1.91 2.87 -12.49
N LYS A 114 -1.48 3.07 -11.24
CA LYS A 114 -0.21 2.52 -10.72
C LYS A 114 -0.29 1.03 -10.34
N GLY A 115 -1.42 0.37 -10.56
CA GLY A 115 -1.61 -1.04 -10.22
C GLY A 115 -1.62 -1.33 -8.72
N LYS A 116 -2.06 -0.37 -7.90
CA LYS A 116 -2.15 -0.50 -6.44
C LYS A 116 -3.54 -0.87 -5.94
N ALA A 117 -4.53 -0.83 -6.85
CA ALA A 117 -5.88 -1.32 -6.59
C ALA A 117 -6.49 -1.91 -7.87
N ALA A 118 -7.29 -2.95 -7.71
CA ALA A 118 -8.03 -3.54 -8.81
C ALA A 118 -9.27 -2.69 -9.14
N LYS A 119 -9.59 -2.59 -10.42
CA LYS A 119 -10.76 -1.89 -10.95
C LYS A 119 -11.82 -2.87 -11.40
N VAL A 120 -13.09 -2.57 -11.13
CA VAL A 120 -14.24 -3.35 -11.63
C VAL A 120 -14.89 -2.60 -12.79
N GLU A 121 -15.00 -3.27 -13.95
CA GLU A 121 -15.81 -2.79 -15.07
C GLU A 121 -17.26 -3.21 -14.84
N ARG A 122 -18.10 -2.23 -14.51
CA ARG A 122 -19.48 -2.44 -14.07
C ARG A 122 -20.33 -3.16 -15.12
N ASP A 123 -20.13 -2.84 -16.38
CA ASP A 123 -20.91 -3.36 -17.52
C ASP A 123 -20.62 -4.83 -17.80
N LEU A 124 -19.45 -5.34 -17.38
CA LEU A 124 -19.06 -6.75 -17.53
C LEU A 124 -19.38 -7.59 -16.30
N CYS A 125 -19.69 -6.96 -15.17
CA CYS A 125 -19.92 -7.67 -13.92
C CYS A 125 -21.26 -8.42 -13.91
N VAL A 126 -21.22 -9.74 -13.78
CA VAL A 126 -22.39 -10.62 -13.74
C VAL A 126 -22.82 -10.99 -12.31
N ALA A 127 -22.34 -10.31 -11.30
CA ALA A 127 -22.69 -10.52 -9.89
C ALA A 127 -22.49 -11.98 -9.39
N CYS A 128 -21.49 -12.69 -9.90
CA CYS A 128 -21.25 -14.09 -9.55
C CYS A 128 -20.67 -14.30 -8.14
N LEU A 129 -20.31 -13.24 -7.43
CA LEU A 129 -19.74 -13.23 -6.07
C LEU A 129 -18.38 -13.95 -5.94
N THR A 130 -17.75 -14.36 -7.01
CA THR A 130 -16.47 -15.07 -6.96
C THR A 130 -15.40 -14.20 -6.28
N CYS A 131 -15.27 -12.93 -6.70
CA CYS A 131 -14.31 -11.98 -6.13
C CYS A 131 -14.50 -11.77 -4.61
N VAL A 132 -15.74 -11.79 -4.14
CA VAL A 132 -16.07 -11.65 -2.70
C VAL A 132 -15.60 -12.88 -1.92
N ARG A 133 -15.79 -14.09 -2.49
CA ARG A 133 -15.42 -15.35 -1.83
C ARG A 133 -13.92 -15.66 -1.87
N THR A 134 -13.22 -15.21 -2.90
CA THR A 134 -11.80 -15.51 -3.08
C THR A 134 -10.86 -14.50 -2.41
N CYS A 135 -11.36 -13.32 -2.04
CA CYS A 135 -10.54 -12.29 -1.40
C CYS A 135 -10.19 -12.67 0.06
N PRO A 136 -8.91 -12.86 0.41
CA PRO A 136 -8.51 -13.20 1.78
C PRO A 136 -8.75 -12.09 2.81
N TRP A 137 -9.09 -10.89 2.35
CA TRP A 137 -9.30 -9.70 3.19
C TRP A 137 -10.75 -9.17 3.14
N ASP A 138 -11.68 -9.89 2.50
CA ASP A 138 -13.10 -9.53 2.38
C ASP A 138 -13.34 -8.10 1.83
N ILE A 139 -12.46 -7.62 0.92
CA ILE A 139 -12.51 -6.26 0.40
C ILE A 139 -13.60 -6.07 -0.66
N PRO A 140 -13.76 -6.96 -1.68
CA PRO A 140 -14.82 -6.82 -2.65
C PRO A 140 -16.20 -6.97 -2.00
N LYS A 141 -17.09 -6.03 -2.28
CA LYS A 141 -18.49 -6.03 -1.81
C LYS A 141 -19.43 -5.88 -2.99
N ILE A 142 -20.69 -6.19 -2.78
CA ILE A 142 -21.74 -5.98 -3.78
C ILE A 142 -22.51 -4.72 -3.43
N ASP A 143 -22.66 -3.84 -4.39
CA ASP A 143 -23.45 -2.62 -4.22
C ASP A 143 -24.96 -2.90 -4.33
N LYS A 144 -25.78 -1.85 -4.14
CA LYS A 144 -27.25 -1.94 -4.22
C LYS A 144 -27.76 -2.33 -5.60
N LEU A 145 -26.97 -2.20 -6.64
CA LEU A 145 -27.29 -2.54 -8.03
C LEU A 145 -26.84 -3.97 -8.38
N GLY A 146 -26.28 -4.71 -7.42
CA GLY A 146 -25.80 -6.07 -7.63
C GLY A 146 -24.41 -6.16 -8.29
N VAL A 147 -23.67 -5.06 -8.40
CA VAL A 147 -22.35 -5.02 -9.03
C VAL A 147 -21.25 -5.07 -7.97
N ALA A 148 -20.18 -5.80 -8.25
CA ALA A 148 -19.02 -5.82 -7.36
C ALA A 148 -18.35 -4.45 -7.30
N THR A 149 -17.95 -4.04 -6.10
CA THR A 149 -17.14 -2.85 -5.84
C THR A 149 -15.92 -3.26 -5.03
N ILE A 150 -14.78 -2.63 -5.30
CA ILE A 150 -13.53 -2.85 -4.60
C ILE A 150 -13.13 -1.52 -3.96
N ASP A 151 -12.93 -1.55 -2.65
CA ASP A 151 -12.42 -0.40 -1.91
C ASP A 151 -10.94 -0.22 -2.25
N VAL A 152 -10.61 0.91 -2.87
CA VAL A 152 -9.25 1.22 -3.36
C VAL A 152 -8.28 1.40 -2.20
N GLU A 153 -8.75 1.93 -1.05
CA GLU A 153 -7.92 2.16 0.14
C GLU A 153 -7.53 0.84 0.83
N GLU A 154 -8.40 -0.16 0.78
CA GLU A 154 -8.19 -1.45 1.44
C GLU A 154 -7.53 -2.47 0.49
N CYS A 155 -7.60 -2.28 -0.82
CA CYS A 155 -7.13 -3.23 -1.81
C CYS A 155 -5.62 -3.48 -1.67
N ARG A 156 -5.23 -4.77 -1.71
CA ARG A 156 -3.84 -5.22 -1.59
C ARG A 156 -3.19 -5.50 -2.95
N ALA A 157 -3.87 -5.23 -4.05
CA ALA A 157 -3.37 -5.43 -5.41
C ALA A 157 -2.79 -6.85 -5.66
N CYS A 158 -3.33 -7.87 -5.01
CA CYS A 158 -2.82 -9.24 -5.10
C CYS A 158 -3.21 -9.98 -6.39
N GLY A 159 -4.17 -9.47 -7.16
CA GLY A 159 -4.60 -10.04 -8.44
C GLY A 159 -5.55 -11.24 -8.35
N ILE A 160 -5.75 -11.89 -7.20
CA ILE A 160 -6.56 -13.12 -7.08
C ILE A 160 -7.97 -12.93 -7.68
N CYS A 161 -8.65 -11.83 -7.37
CA CYS A 161 -9.98 -11.55 -7.89
C CYS A 161 -10.01 -11.29 -9.40
N VAL A 162 -8.88 -10.91 -10.00
CA VAL A 162 -8.73 -10.73 -11.46
C VAL A 162 -8.70 -12.09 -12.14
N GLU A 163 -7.82 -12.98 -11.68
CA GLU A 163 -7.65 -14.34 -12.20
C GLU A 163 -8.92 -15.19 -12.08
N GLU A 164 -9.61 -15.06 -10.95
CA GLU A 164 -10.81 -15.84 -10.63
C GLU A 164 -12.10 -15.26 -11.22
N CYS A 165 -12.07 -14.11 -11.91
CA CYS A 165 -13.26 -13.48 -12.45
C CYS A 165 -13.72 -14.16 -13.75
N PRO A 166 -14.83 -14.94 -13.76
CA PRO A 166 -15.26 -15.65 -14.98
C PRO A 166 -15.75 -14.72 -16.08
N ALA A 167 -16.14 -13.49 -15.73
CA ALA A 167 -16.61 -12.48 -16.68
C ALA A 167 -15.50 -11.53 -17.13
N ASN A 168 -14.25 -11.70 -16.66
CA ASN A 168 -13.14 -10.76 -16.88
C ASN A 168 -13.51 -9.29 -16.58
N ALA A 169 -14.38 -9.10 -15.60
CA ALA A 169 -14.89 -7.79 -15.21
C ALA A 169 -13.97 -7.04 -14.26
N ILE A 170 -12.86 -7.65 -13.82
CA ILE A 170 -11.91 -7.05 -12.89
C ILE A 170 -10.55 -6.97 -13.58
N SER A 171 -9.94 -5.81 -13.52
CA SER A 171 -8.60 -5.56 -14.05
C SER A 171 -7.68 -5.03 -12.96
N LEU A 172 -6.41 -5.34 -13.08
CA LEU A 172 -5.33 -4.78 -12.26
C LEU A 172 -4.21 -4.37 -13.21
N ASN A 173 -3.85 -3.10 -13.19
CA ASN A 173 -2.71 -2.64 -13.99
C ASN A 173 -1.42 -3.25 -13.43
N GLU A 174 -0.54 -3.70 -14.31
CA GLU A 174 0.77 -4.18 -13.90
C GLU A 174 1.61 -3.01 -13.36
N SER A 175 2.40 -3.28 -12.32
CA SER A 175 3.37 -2.31 -11.85
C SER A 175 4.36 -2.01 -12.98
N GLN A 176 4.49 -0.75 -13.37
CA GLN A 176 5.42 -0.33 -14.43
C GLN A 176 6.89 -0.30 -13.97
N ASP A 177 7.17 -0.60 -12.70
CA ASP A 177 8.54 -0.65 -12.19
C ASP A 177 9.18 -2.01 -12.51
N GLU A 178 9.94 -2.07 -13.60
CA GLU A 178 10.65 -3.26 -14.06
C GLU A 178 11.55 -3.88 -12.97
N ARG A 179 12.05 -3.08 -12.04
CA ARG A 179 12.88 -3.55 -10.91
C ARG A 179 12.07 -4.40 -9.94
N LEU A 180 10.81 -4.03 -9.69
CA LEU A 180 9.89 -4.81 -8.85
C LEU A 180 9.51 -6.12 -9.52
N ILE A 181 9.20 -6.09 -10.81
CA ILE A 181 8.86 -7.28 -11.61
C ILE A 181 10.03 -8.27 -11.58
N ALA A 182 11.25 -7.80 -11.83
CA ALA A 182 12.45 -8.61 -11.81
C ALA A 182 12.74 -9.22 -10.42
N ALA A 183 12.51 -8.46 -9.34
CA ALA A 183 12.74 -8.92 -7.96
C ALA A 183 11.72 -9.96 -7.50
N CYS A 184 10.46 -9.87 -7.95
CA CYS A 184 9.40 -10.81 -7.60
C CYS A 184 9.43 -12.09 -8.45
N GLY A 185 10.29 -12.16 -9.49
CA GLY A 185 10.39 -13.33 -10.38
C GLY A 185 9.13 -13.60 -11.20
N ILE A 186 8.24 -12.63 -11.31
CA ILE A 186 7.03 -12.69 -12.14
C ILE A 186 7.48 -12.48 -13.59
N LYS A 187 7.34 -13.52 -14.41
CA LYS A 187 7.54 -13.46 -15.87
C LYS A 187 6.20 -13.31 -16.53
#